data_55b8a78d519c7d8ae3db8db46747c77d
#
_entry.id   55b8a78d519c7d8ae3db8db46747c77d
#
_cell.length_a   1.000
_cell.length_b   1.000
_cell.length_c   1.000
_cell.angle_alpha   90.00
_cell.angle_beta   90.00
_cell.angle_gamma   90.00
#
_symmetry.space_group_name_H-M   'P 1'
#
loop_
_entity.id
_entity.type
_entity.pdbx_description
1 polymer ?
#
loop_
_entity_poly.entity_id
_entity_poly.type
_entity_poly.pdbx_seq_one_letter_code
_entity_poly.pdbx_strand_id
1 'polypeptide(L)'
;MNQARKRNPFLVASIPLVITAWLSLIGCNDTSNSPSSPPGTWTVTGKTAFVGVASPLGGVTVKCGGQSATSAPDGSYELRGVPEGTQVITAEGPNCKPYSKSIEVSSNMRYFIYLDFNGTAVSGYVSNFVDGPIQGAAVRIGSLSDMTDHTGHYLINDVPLRNDSLVATHPRYYPSASFFSPAGPDVRSDLVLQRDTVVLARITADQFVDETQPGNVFATSRLTMSTNGFIGPTYYGNNHRHIYMNFEFPPFMRDSRVALLDGSLELCSDAPYGAINCEVFAVSSPWAVYLSYNQQPVTGVPLGASYLPTVVASGYATILTAAGLQQLLASYRANGFIYGIKIQAQPSNVISRTFYSSRWASIQAPRVHLRVRF
;
A
#
# COMPACT_ATOMS: atom_id res chain seq x y z
N MET A 1 -29.72 -38.45 -43.47
CA MET A 1 -28.96 -39.12 -44.53
C MET A 1 -27.75 -39.75 -43.91
N ASN A 2 -27.89 -41.01 -43.70
CA ASN A 2 -27.12 -42.16 -44.23
C ASN A 2 -25.70 -42.22 -43.67
N GLN A 3 -25.53 -43.21 -42.74
CA GLN A 3 -25.05 -44.60 -42.94
C GLN A 3 -23.51 -44.65 -43.17
N ALA A 4 -22.71 -45.53 -42.59
CA ALA A 4 -22.81 -46.92 -42.15
C ALA A 4 -21.53 -47.26 -41.35
N ARG A 5 -21.54 -47.91 -40.25
CA ARG A 5 -21.40 -49.35 -39.95
C ARG A 5 -20.41 -50.14 -40.85
N LYS A 6 -19.28 -50.66 -40.26
CA LYS A 6 -18.78 -52.00 -40.59
C LYS A 6 -18.10 -52.67 -39.42
N ARG A 7 -18.47 -53.97 -39.24
CA ARG A 7 -18.08 -54.94 -38.23
C ARG A 7 -16.99 -55.87 -38.77
N ASN A 8 -16.13 -56.35 -37.83
CA ASN A 8 -15.56 -57.70 -37.64
C ASN A 8 -14.76 -58.38 -38.79
N PRO A 9 -13.95 -59.42 -38.55
CA PRO A 9 -14.16 -60.51 -37.59
C PRO A 9 -12.86 -61.10 -36.91
N PHE A 10 -13.13 -61.95 -35.93
CA PHE A 10 -12.39 -63.07 -35.30
C PHE A 10 -11.36 -63.80 -36.10
N LEU A 11 -10.26 -64.19 -35.41
CA LEU A 11 -9.60 -65.46 -35.70
C LEU A 11 -9.13 -66.12 -34.40
N VAL A 12 -9.66 -67.34 -34.18
CA VAL A 12 -9.34 -68.34 -33.15
C VAL A 12 -8.26 -69.22 -33.73
N ALA A 13 -7.22 -69.55 -32.98
CA ALA A 13 -6.38 -70.73 -33.27
C ALA A 13 -5.89 -71.37 -31.96
N SER A 14 -6.11 -72.61 -31.93
CA SER A 14 -6.08 -73.62 -30.89
C SER A 14 -4.69 -74.19 -30.62
N ILE A 15 -4.50 -74.58 -29.35
CA ILE A 15 -3.76 -75.62 -28.64
C ILE A 15 -2.99 -76.66 -29.47
N PRO A 16 -1.79 -77.19 -28.99
CA PRO A 16 -1.92 -78.43 -28.25
C PRO A 16 -1.06 -78.60 -26.97
N LEU A 17 -1.63 -79.34 -26.06
CA LEU A 17 -1.22 -80.06 -24.88
C LEU A 17 -0.15 -81.11 -25.22
N VAL A 18 0.97 -81.15 -24.52
CA VAL A 18 1.83 -82.38 -24.42
C VAL A 18 2.11 -82.62 -22.95
N ILE A 19 1.49 -83.71 -22.45
CA ILE A 19 1.76 -84.36 -21.18
C ILE A 19 2.89 -85.33 -21.39
N THR A 20 3.96 -85.29 -20.58
CA THR A 20 4.78 -86.42 -20.28
C THR A 20 5.09 -86.47 -18.79
N ALA A 21 4.56 -87.50 -18.14
CA ALA A 21 4.90 -87.93 -16.79
C ALA A 21 6.15 -88.75 -16.79
N TRP A 22 7.03 -88.48 -15.83
CA TRP A 22 7.93 -89.50 -15.30
C TRP A 22 8.00 -89.43 -13.78
N LEU A 23 7.71 -90.57 -13.19
CA LEU A 23 7.68 -90.85 -11.77
C LEU A 23 8.97 -91.62 -11.40
N SER A 24 9.66 -91.20 -10.33
CA SER A 24 10.45 -92.06 -9.45
C SER A 24 11.09 -91.27 -8.33
N LEU A 25 10.63 -91.38 -7.14
CA LEU A 25 11.03 -92.23 -6.01
C LEU A 25 12.18 -91.67 -5.14
N ILE A 26 11.76 -91.20 -3.98
CA ILE A 26 12.29 -91.47 -2.61
C ILE A 26 13.73 -91.10 -2.29
N GLY A 27 13.79 -90.12 -1.37
CA GLY A 27 14.92 -89.85 -0.50
C GLY A 27 14.51 -88.91 0.61
N CYS A 28 14.05 -89.47 1.77
CA CYS A 28 13.89 -88.67 2.99
C CYS A 28 15.24 -88.16 3.42
N ASN A 29 15.35 -86.87 3.58
CA ASN A 29 16.28 -86.27 4.52
C ASN A 29 15.57 -85.09 5.15
N ASP A 30 15.17 -85.24 6.41
CA ASP A 30 14.73 -84.20 7.29
C ASP A 30 15.83 -83.18 7.51
N THR A 31 15.73 -82.06 6.86
CA THR A 31 16.22 -80.82 7.35
C THR A 31 15.06 -79.77 7.13
N SER A 32 14.39 -79.44 8.22
CA SER A 32 13.34 -78.44 8.29
C SER A 32 13.93 -77.08 7.94
N ASN A 33 14.08 -76.80 6.63
CA ASN A 33 14.08 -75.45 6.11
C ASN A 33 12.74 -75.26 5.40
N SER A 34 11.73 -74.86 6.18
CA SER A 34 10.54 -74.25 5.59
C SER A 34 11.04 -73.06 4.75
N PRO A 35 10.73 -73.01 3.43
CA PRO A 35 10.98 -71.79 2.68
C PRO A 35 10.16 -70.72 3.37
N SER A 36 10.88 -69.72 3.94
CA SER A 36 10.22 -68.52 4.40
C SER A 36 9.43 -68.00 3.23
N SER A 37 8.10 -67.91 3.36
CA SER A 37 7.27 -67.24 2.40
C SER A 37 7.93 -65.90 2.06
N PRO A 38 8.04 -65.49 0.77
CA PRO A 38 8.59 -64.22 0.46
C PRO A 38 7.87 -63.13 1.32
N PRO A 39 8.61 -62.25 1.93
CA PRO A 39 7.99 -61.25 2.82
C PRO A 39 6.84 -60.55 2.07
N GLY A 40 5.68 -60.46 2.73
CA GLY A 40 4.57 -59.78 2.15
C GLY A 40 4.93 -58.36 1.76
N THR A 41 4.34 -57.86 0.74
CA THR A 41 4.49 -56.46 0.36
C THR A 41 3.19 -55.71 0.56
N TRP A 42 3.24 -54.50 1.10
CA TRP A 42 2.12 -53.69 1.51
C TRP A 42 2.09 -52.32 0.83
N THR A 43 0.94 -51.65 0.90
CA THR A 43 0.81 -50.29 0.42
C THR A 43 0.82 -49.31 1.60
N VAL A 44 1.71 -48.31 1.54
CA VAL A 44 1.75 -47.21 2.50
C VAL A 44 1.22 -45.97 1.81
N THR A 45 0.13 -45.43 2.32
CA THR A 45 -0.49 -44.16 1.84
C THR A 45 -0.40 -43.11 2.92
N GLY A 46 -0.51 -41.84 2.54
CA GLY A 46 -0.53 -40.78 3.53
C GLY A 46 -0.59 -39.38 2.95
N LYS A 47 -0.29 -38.41 3.79
CA LYS A 47 -0.13 -37.03 3.38
C LYS A 47 1.13 -36.44 4.00
N THR A 48 1.71 -35.50 3.28
CA THR A 48 2.80 -34.64 3.73
C THR A 48 2.25 -33.25 4.04
N ALA A 49 2.73 -32.66 5.14
CA ALA A 49 2.38 -31.31 5.58
C ALA A 49 3.54 -30.71 6.38
N PHE A 50 3.54 -29.40 6.56
CA PHE A 50 4.47 -28.77 7.52
C PHE A 50 3.97 -28.91 8.96
N VAL A 51 4.92 -29.03 9.88
CA VAL A 51 4.63 -29.01 11.32
C VAL A 51 3.97 -27.68 11.71
N GLY A 52 2.85 -27.75 12.42
CA GLY A 52 2.13 -26.58 12.92
C GLY A 52 1.31 -25.80 11.88
N VAL A 53 1.31 -26.23 10.63
CA VAL A 53 0.53 -25.59 9.55
C VAL A 53 -0.43 -26.60 8.95
N ALA A 54 -1.72 -26.26 8.86
CA ALA A 54 -2.75 -27.14 8.28
C ALA A 54 -2.65 -27.28 6.75
N SER A 55 -1.63 -26.69 6.13
CA SER A 55 -1.45 -26.68 4.68
C SER A 55 -0.76 -27.96 4.19
N PRO A 56 -1.34 -28.70 3.22
CA PRO A 56 -0.69 -29.83 2.62
C PRO A 56 0.57 -29.41 1.84
N LEU A 57 1.57 -30.29 1.79
CA LEU A 57 2.82 -30.03 1.09
C LEU A 57 2.96 -30.98 -0.11
N GLY A 58 2.85 -30.44 -1.32
CA GLY A 58 3.13 -31.16 -2.58
C GLY A 58 4.61 -31.14 -2.96
N GLY A 59 5.01 -32.06 -3.85
CA GLY A 59 6.38 -32.10 -4.37
C GLY A 59 7.42 -32.74 -3.42
N VAL A 60 6.96 -33.37 -2.33
CA VAL A 60 7.84 -34.11 -1.42
C VAL A 60 8.11 -35.51 -1.95
N THR A 61 9.37 -35.84 -2.08
CA THR A 61 9.82 -37.24 -2.41
C THR A 61 9.80 -38.08 -1.14
N VAL A 62 8.88 -39.03 -1.05
CA VAL A 62 8.78 -40.02 0.05
C VAL A 62 9.36 -41.33 -0.39
N LYS A 63 10.23 -41.93 0.43
CA LYS A 63 10.84 -43.22 0.16
C LYS A 63 10.64 -44.18 1.35
N CYS A 64 10.36 -45.45 1.08
CA CYS A 64 10.23 -46.48 2.11
C CYS A 64 10.43 -47.87 1.48
N GLY A 65 11.27 -48.73 2.07
CA GLY A 65 11.47 -50.12 1.62
C GLY A 65 11.88 -50.25 0.14
N GLY A 66 12.68 -49.30 -0.37
CA GLY A 66 13.09 -49.28 -1.78
C GLY A 66 12.08 -48.66 -2.75
N GLN A 67 10.87 -48.35 -2.29
CA GLN A 67 9.85 -47.66 -3.07
C GLN A 67 9.95 -46.13 -2.91
N SER A 68 9.54 -45.40 -3.94
CA SER A 68 9.55 -43.93 -3.96
C SER A 68 8.31 -43.39 -4.62
N ALA A 69 7.77 -42.27 -4.06
CA ALA A 69 6.66 -41.50 -4.62
C ALA A 69 6.85 -40.01 -4.33
N THR A 70 6.32 -39.16 -5.22
CA THR A 70 6.28 -37.72 -4.99
C THR A 70 4.86 -37.34 -4.58
N SER A 71 4.70 -36.54 -3.51
CA SER A 71 3.38 -36.12 -3.05
C SER A 71 2.72 -35.18 -4.06
N ALA A 72 1.40 -35.38 -4.25
CA ALA A 72 0.55 -34.54 -5.07
C ALA A 72 0.37 -33.13 -4.45
N PRO A 73 -0.19 -32.14 -5.16
CA PRO A 73 -0.43 -30.80 -4.61
C PRO A 73 -1.26 -30.75 -3.31
N ASP A 74 -2.13 -31.75 -3.09
CA ASP A 74 -2.91 -31.92 -1.85
C ASP A 74 -2.13 -32.66 -0.75
N GLY A 75 -0.83 -32.87 -0.94
CA GLY A 75 0.08 -33.60 -0.06
C GLY A 75 -0.04 -35.13 -0.11
N SER A 76 -0.98 -35.70 -0.83
CA SER A 76 -1.20 -37.15 -0.85
C SER A 76 -0.06 -37.90 -1.53
N TYR A 77 0.30 -39.09 -0.99
CA TYR A 77 1.26 -40.00 -1.57
C TYR A 77 0.86 -41.45 -1.41
N GLU A 78 1.33 -42.32 -2.28
CA GLU A 78 1.14 -43.76 -2.24
C GLU A 78 2.42 -44.51 -2.62
N LEU A 79 2.89 -45.40 -1.73
CA LEU A 79 4.01 -46.30 -1.95
C LEU A 79 3.47 -47.75 -2.00
N ARG A 80 3.57 -48.38 -3.17
CA ARG A 80 3.13 -49.78 -3.38
C ARG A 80 4.32 -50.71 -3.34
N GLY A 81 4.13 -51.92 -2.79
CA GLY A 81 5.16 -52.94 -2.76
C GLY A 81 6.22 -52.71 -1.69
N VAL A 82 5.87 -52.06 -0.59
CA VAL A 82 6.76 -51.87 0.57
C VAL A 82 6.89 -53.20 1.31
N PRO A 83 8.13 -53.70 1.54
CA PRO A 83 8.34 -54.98 2.25
C PRO A 83 7.82 -54.95 3.67
N GLU A 84 7.34 -56.10 4.14
CA GLU A 84 6.97 -56.31 5.55
C GLU A 84 8.16 -56.16 6.48
N GLY A 85 7.88 -55.73 7.74
CA GLY A 85 8.86 -55.55 8.80
C GLY A 85 9.24 -54.09 9.03
N THR A 86 10.30 -53.90 9.76
CA THR A 86 10.81 -52.55 10.09
C THR A 86 11.42 -51.89 8.87
N GLN A 87 10.83 -50.80 8.42
CA GLN A 87 11.28 -50.00 7.27
C GLN A 87 11.64 -48.58 7.72
N VAL A 88 12.60 -47.96 7.05
CA VAL A 88 12.89 -46.53 7.23
C VAL A 88 12.12 -45.75 6.18
N ILE A 89 11.19 -44.91 6.64
CA ILE A 89 10.53 -43.93 5.77
C ILE A 89 11.30 -42.61 5.82
N THR A 90 11.62 -42.07 4.65
CA THR A 90 12.28 -40.78 4.50
C THR A 90 11.45 -39.87 3.63
N ALA A 91 11.54 -38.56 3.87
CA ALA A 91 10.90 -37.56 3.04
C ALA A 91 11.81 -36.33 2.86
N GLU A 92 11.90 -35.86 1.62
CA GLU A 92 12.66 -34.71 1.20
C GLU A 92 11.85 -33.85 0.24
N GLY A 93 11.83 -32.55 0.45
CA GLY A 93 11.05 -31.63 -0.39
C GLY A 93 11.59 -30.20 -0.34
N PRO A 94 11.00 -29.29 -1.13
CA PRO A 94 11.42 -27.89 -1.16
C PRO A 94 11.18 -27.23 0.20
N ASN A 95 12.14 -26.44 0.66
CA ASN A 95 12.11 -25.67 1.90
C ASN A 95 11.83 -26.46 3.19
N CYS A 96 12.06 -27.77 3.21
CA CYS A 96 11.88 -28.57 4.41
C CYS A 96 13.16 -29.32 4.82
N LYS A 97 13.30 -29.56 6.11
CA LYS A 97 14.34 -30.39 6.66
C LYS A 97 14.11 -31.84 6.24
N PRO A 98 15.17 -32.61 5.93
CA PRO A 98 15.04 -34.03 5.68
C PRO A 98 14.38 -34.74 6.86
N TYR A 99 13.40 -35.58 6.54
CA TYR A 99 12.67 -36.38 7.52
C TYR A 99 13.12 -37.83 7.42
N SER A 100 13.30 -38.48 8.55
CA SER A 100 13.64 -39.94 8.61
C SER A 100 13.03 -40.52 9.88
N LYS A 101 12.35 -41.68 9.72
CA LYS A 101 11.78 -42.42 10.86
C LYS A 101 11.64 -43.90 10.53
N SER A 102 11.89 -44.77 11.51
CA SER A 102 11.57 -46.20 11.41
C SER A 102 10.10 -46.41 11.67
N ILE A 103 9.47 -47.22 10.83
CA ILE A 103 8.06 -47.64 10.93
C ILE A 103 7.97 -49.15 10.78
N GLU A 104 6.99 -49.77 11.41
CA GLU A 104 6.67 -51.19 11.28
C GLU A 104 5.58 -51.39 10.22
N VAL A 105 5.88 -52.13 9.17
CA VAL A 105 4.94 -52.38 8.06
C VAL A 105 4.50 -53.85 8.14
N SER A 106 3.26 -54.05 8.58
CA SER A 106 2.65 -55.43 8.72
C SER A 106 1.32 -55.57 7.96
N SER A 107 0.85 -54.51 7.35
CA SER A 107 -0.38 -54.44 6.54
C SER A 107 -0.43 -53.16 5.73
N ASN A 108 -1.45 -53.00 4.85
CA ASN A 108 -1.72 -51.70 4.22
C ASN A 108 -1.98 -50.67 5.30
N MET A 109 -1.20 -49.60 5.28
CA MET A 109 -1.26 -48.58 6.35
C MET A 109 -1.33 -47.15 5.81
N ARG A 110 -1.78 -46.25 6.67
CA ARG A 110 -1.73 -44.81 6.42
C ARG A 110 -0.72 -44.16 7.36
N TYR A 111 0.22 -43.39 6.78
CA TYR A 111 1.27 -42.73 7.53
C TYR A 111 1.35 -41.26 7.14
N PHE A 112 1.14 -40.34 8.09
CA PHE A 112 1.23 -38.90 7.88
C PHE A 112 2.65 -38.42 8.21
N ILE A 113 3.22 -37.61 7.33
CA ILE A 113 4.57 -37.05 7.50
C ILE A 113 4.43 -35.54 7.71
N TYR A 114 4.89 -35.11 8.87
CA TYR A 114 4.99 -33.67 9.19
C TYR A 114 6.46 -33.27 9.10
N LEU A 115 6.76 -32.30 8.23
CA LEU A 115 8.09 -31.84 7.92
C LEU A 115 8.34 -30.47 8.58
N ASP A 116 9.50 -30.31 9.20
CA ASP A 116 9.99 -29.01 9.60
C ASP A 116 10.47 -28.25 8.37
N PHE A 117 10.19 -26.95 8.29
CA PHE A 117 10.72 -26.13 7.20
C PHE A 117 12.11 -25.55 7.55
N ASN A 118 12.97 -25.36 6.53
CA ASN A 118 14.34 -24.86 6.71
C ASN A 118 14.40 -23.38 7.03
N GLY A 119 13.53 -22.62 6.36
CA GLY A 119 13.40 -21.20 6.45
C GLY A 119 12.07 -20.79 5.86
N THR A 120 11.68 -19.53 6.04
CA THR A 120 10.46 -18.97 5.48
C THR A 120 10.79 -18.12 4.24
N ALA A 121 9.96 -18.16 3.21
CA ALA A 121 9.99 -17.17 2.15
C ALA A 121 9.18 -15.95 2.59
N VAL A 122 9.76 -14.75 2.51
CA VAL A 122 9.09 -13.50 2.84
C VAL A 122 8.91 -12.70 1.56
N SER A 123 7.69 -12.47 1.17
CA SER A 123 7.34 -11.68 -0.01
C SER A 123 6.40 -10.55 0.36
N GLY A 124 6.27 -9.58 -0.53
CA GLY A 124 5.33 -8.47 -0.34
C GLY A 124 5.57 -7.36 -1.33
N TYR A 125 4.92 -6.24 -1.07
CA TYR A 125 5.04 -5.05 -1.89
C TYR A 125 5.50 -3.87 -1.04
N VAL A 126 6.38 -3.06 -1.62
CA VAL A 126 6.75 -1.76 -1.07
C VAL A 126 6.05 -0.69 -1.88
N SER A 127 5.29 0.16 -1.20
CA SER A 127 4.51 1.20 -1.85
C SER A 127 4.55 2.51 -1.08
N ASN A 128 4.20 3.60 -1.77
CA ASN A 128 3.78 4.84 -1.16
C ASN A 128 2.32 5.09 -1.51
N PHE A 129 1.59 5.70 -0.61
CA PHE A 129 0.16 5.92 -0.77
C PHE A 129 -0.20 6.79 -2.00
N VAL A 130 0.63 7.79 -2.31
CA VAL A 130 0.41 8.73 -3.44
C VAL A 130 1.15 8.30 -4.69
N ASP A 131 2.41 7.86 -4.53
CA ASP A 131 3.28 7.52 -5.66
C ASP A 131 3.00 6.10 -6.21
N GLY A 132 2.30 5.26 -5.44
CA GLY A 132 2.05 3.87 -5.79
C GLY A 132 3.24 2.94 -5.50
N PRO A 133 3.47 1.91 -6.31
CA PRO A 133 4.57 0.96 -6.13
C PRO A 133 5.94 1.65 -6.18
N ILE A 134 6.86 1.22 -5.30
CA ILE A 134 8.21 1.76 -5.24
C ILE A 134 9.19 0.73 -5.81
N GLN A 135 9.74 1.02 -6.97
CA GLN A 135 10.83 0.24 -7.57
C GLN A 135 12.17 0.62 -6.94
N GLY A 136 13.05 -0.37 -6.74
CA GLY A 136 14.41 -0.15 -6.26
C GLY A 136 14.50 0.13 -4.76
N ALA A 137 13.46 -0.18 -3.98
CA ALA A 137 13.55 -0.20 -2.54
C ALA A 137 14.33 -1.44 -2.07
N ALA A 138 15.32 -1.25 -1.21
CA ALA A 138 16.03 -2.36 -0.58
C ALA A 138 15.23 -2.83 0.63
N VAL A 139 14.77 -4.09 0.59
CA VAL A 139 14.08 -4.75 1.70
C VAL A 139 15.06 -5.73 2.36
N ARG A 140 15.21 -5.64 3.68
CA ARG A 140 16.16 -6.46 4.45
C ARG A 140 15.50 -7.09 5.66
N ILE A 141 15.96 -8.34 5.96
CA ILE A 141 15.70 -9.02 7.22
C ILE A 141 17.00 -9.72 7.67
N GLY A 142 17.55 -9.30 8.80
CA GLY A 142 18.90 -9.73 9.21
C GLY A 142 19.94 -9.39 8.14
N SER A 143 20.66 -10.40 7.65
CA SER A 143 21.65 -10.29 6.57
C SER A 143 21.08 -10.50 5.18
N LEU A 144 19.85 -10.97 5.06
CA LEU A 144 19.19 -11.25 3.78
C LEU A 144 18.53 -10.00 3.24
N SER A 145 18.48 -9.83 1.92
CA SER A 145 17.85 -8.68 1.28
C SER A 145 17.44 -8.99 -0.15
N ASP A 146 16.45 -8.20 -0.61
CA ASP A 146 16.04 -8.14 -2.01
C ASP A 146 15.73 -6.70 -2.40
N MET A 147 15.69 -6.43 -3.70
CA MET A 147 15.34 -5.13 -4.27
C MET A 147 14.00 -5.22 -4.96
N THR A 148 13.11 -4.28 -4.67
CA THR A 148 11.79 -4.27 -5.29
C THR A 148 11.85 -4.04 -6.80
N ASP A 149 11.05 -4.80 -7.53
CA ASP A 149 10.86 -4.65 -8.98
C ASP A 149 9.97 -3.45 -9.33
N HIS A 150 9.62 -3.30 -10.63
CA HIS A 150 8.77 -2.21 -11.13
C HIS A 150 7.33 -2.22 -10.57
N THR A 151 6.87 -3.34 -10.02
CA THR A 151 5.58 -3.46 -9.33
C THR A 151 5.68 -3.21 -7.83
N GLY A 152 6.89 -2.93 -7.32
CA GLY A 152 7.18 -2.81 -5.90
C GLY A 152 7.33 -4.15 -5.20
N HIS A 153 7.29 -5.27 -5.91
CA HIS A 153 7.36 -6.62 -5.33
C HIS A 153 8.78 -6.98 -4.93
N TYR A 154 8.91 -7.70 -3.81
CA TYR A 154 10.14 -8.32 -3.33
C TYR A 154 9.90 -9.75 -2.86
N LEU A 155 10.97 -10.58 -2.86
CA LEU A 155 10.96 -11.96 -2.39
C LEU A 155 12.31 -12.32 -1.73
N ILE A 156 12.30 -12.58 -0.44
CA ILE A 156 13.47 -13.02 0.33
C ILE A 156 13.25 -14.46 0.76
N ASN A 157 14.08 -15.38 0.26
CA ASN A 157 14.04 -16.80 0.60
C ASN A 157 14.93 -17.12 1.80
N ASP A 158 14.74 -18.29 2.39
CA ASP A 158 15.56 -18.87 3.46
C ASP A 158 15.69 -18.00 4.71
N VAL A 159 14.67 -17.20 5.01
CA VAL A 159 14.64 -16.35 6.20
C VAL A 159 14.58 -17.24 7.45
N PRO A 160 15.51 -17.07 8.41
CA PRO A 160 15.54 -17.89 9.62
C PRO A 160 14.24 -17.81 10.44
N LEU A 161 13.86 -18.93 11.06
CA LEU A 161 12.65 -19.07 11.87
C LEU A 161 12.79 -18.41 13.25
N ARG A 162 13.02 -17.12 13.25
CA ARG A 162 13.13 -16.30 14.47
C ARG A 162 12.48 -14.94 14.24
N ASN A 163 12.08 -14.32 15.33
CA ASN A 163 11.60 -12.94 15.29
C ASN A 163 12.75 -12.01 14.86
N ASP A 164 12.44 -11.09 13.96
CA ASP A 164 13.40 -10.11 13.42
C ASP A 164 12.63 -8.85 12.97
N SER A 165 13.35 -7.88 12.42
CA SER A 165 12.77 -6.69 11.80
C SER A 165 12.94 -6.74 10.30
N LEU A 166 11.83 -6.60 9.58
CA LEU A 166 11.80 -6.39 8.14
C LEU A 166 11.89 -4.90 7.87
N VAL A 167 12.95 -4.46 7.19
CA VAL A 167 13.24 -3.03 6.97
C VAL A 167 13.29 -2.73 5.47
N ALA A 168 12.51 -1.74 5.04
CA ALA A 168 12.60 -1.21 3.69
C ALA A 168 13.25 0.18 3.70
N THR A 169 14.14 0.42 2.74
CA THR A 169 14.84 1.70 2.55
C THR A 169 14.85 2.10 1.07
N HIS A 170 14.75 3.41 0.83
CA HIS A 170 14.89 3.97 -0.51
C HIS A 170 15.37 5.43 -0.41
N PRO A 171 16.25 5.96 -1.30
CA PRO A 171 16.84 7.30 -1.15
C PRO A 171 15.85 8.46 -1.07
N ARG A 172 14.66 8.32 -1.66
CA ARG A 172 13.63 9.38 -1.68
C ARG A 172 12.57 9.26 -0.59
N TYR A 173 12.65 8.25 0.27
CA TYR A 173 11.64 7.95 1.28
C TYR A 173 12.28 7.73 2.65
N TYR A 174 11.51 7.92 3.71
CA TYR A 174 11.92 7.53 5.04
C TYR A 174 11.95 6.01 5.18
N PRO A 175 12.94 5.45 5.89
CA PRO A 175 12.96 4.03 6.20
C PRO A 175 11.68 3.60 6.92
N SER A 176 11.20 2.41 6.59
CA SER A 176 10.08 1.77 7.30
C SER A 176 10.55 0.42 7.84
N ALA A 177 10.14 0.10 9.06
CA ALA A 177 10.43 -1.17 9.68
C ALA A 177 9.14 -1.80 10.23
N SER A 178 9.00 -3.11 10.03
CA SER A 178 7.90 -3.90 10.56
C SER A 178 8.47 -5.07 11.35
N PHE A 179 7.82 -5.40 12.48
CA PHE A 179 8.14 -6.61 13.21
C PHE A 179 7.75 -7.83 12.37
N PHE A 180 8.69 -8.77 12.25
CA PHE A 180 8.50 -10.02 11.52
C PHE A 180 8.53 -11.19 12.50
N SER A 181 7.51 -12.04 12.42
CA SER A 181 7.44 -13.32 13.13
C SER A 181 7.07 -14.40 12.13
N PRO A 182 7.91 -15.41 11.90
CA PRO A 182 7.62 -16.46 10.94
C PRO A 182 6.46 -17.31 11.42
N ALA A 183 5.41 -17.41 10.62
CA ALA A 183 4.19 -18.16 10.91
C ALA A 183 3.97 -19.36 10.00
N GLY A 184 4.90 -19.62 9.06
CA GLY A 184 4.80 -20.69 8.07
C GLY A 184 5.95 -20.63 7.05
N PRO A 185 5.87 -21.49 6.03
CA PRO A 185 6.90 -21.54 4.98
C PRO A 185 6.91 -20.29 4.09
N ASP A 186 5.76 -19.64 3.96
CA ASP A 186 5.56 -18.44 3.17
C ASP A 186 4.86 -17.39 4.01
N VAL A 187 5.42 -16.19 4.09
CA VAL A 187 4.85 -15.05 4.80
C VAL A 187 4.78 -13.86 3.87
N ARG A 188 3.62 -13.23 3.77
CA ARG A 188 3.45 -11.97 3.07
C ARG A 188 3.52 -10.80 4.04
N SER A 189 4.34 -9.80 3.71
CA SER A 189 4.46 -8.56 4.48
C SER A 189 4.60 -7.37 3.54
N ASP A 190 3.57 -6.55 3.45
CA ASP A 190 3.58 -5.33 2.64
C ASP A 190 4.13 -4.16 3.49
N LEU A 191 4.94 -3.30 2.89
CA LEU A 191 5.59 -2.17 3.55
C LEU A 191 5.20 -0.86 2.89
N VAL A 192 4.95 0.16 3.70
CA VAL A 192 4.64 1.51 3.21
C VAL A 192 5.78 2.44 3.60
N LEU A 193 6.36 3.11 2.62
CA LEU A 193 7.37 4.15 2.83
C LEU A 193 6.73 5.53 2.71
N GLN A 194 7.16 6.45 3.56
CA GLN A 194 6.67 7.82 3.58
C GLN A 194 7.72 8.79 3.06
N ARG A 195 7.28 9.92 2.49
CA ARG A 195 8.14 11.05 2.15
C ARG A 195 7.45 12.37 2.41
N ASP A 196 8.25 13.39 2.66
CA ASP A 196 7.78 14.77 2.68
C ASP A 196 7.92 15.39 1.28
N THR A 197 6.99 16.25 0.94
CA THR A 197 7.06 17.05 -0.27
C THR A 197 6.40 18.41 -0.05
N VAL A 198 6.75 19.38 -0.88
CA VAL A 198 6.05 20.67 -0.95
C VAL A 198 5.19 20.67 -2.19
N VAL A 199 3.92 20.96 -2.02
CA VAL A 199 2.97 21.12 -3.09
C VAL A 199 2.35 22.52 -3.05
N LEU A 200 1.98 23.03 -4.21
CA LEU A 200 1.26 24.30 -4.34
C LEU A 200 -0.22 24.00 -4.54
N ALA A 201 -1.07 24.57 -3.70
CA ALA A 201 -2.50 24.56 -3.95
C ALA A 201 -2.85 25.61 -5.02
N ARG A 202 -3.75 25.23 -5.92
CA ARG A 202 -4.13 26.09 -7.03
C ARG A 202 -5.13 27.15 -6.56
N ILE A 203 -4.80 28.41 -6.74
CA ILE A 203 -5.76 29.51 -6.57
C ILE A 203 -6.77 29.47 -7.72
N THR A 204 -8.05 29.38 -7.40
CA THR A 204 -9.13 29.24 -8.38
C THR A 204 -9.90 30.54 -8.59
N ALA A 205 -9.95 31.38 -7.57
CA ALA A 205 -10.56 32.70 -7.63
C ALA A 205 -9.98 33.62 -6.56
N ASP A 206 -9.82 34.88 -6.89
CA ASP A 206 -9.52 35.96 -5.95
C ASP A 206 -10.10 37.28 -6.43
N GLN A 207 -10.58 38.09 -5.49
CA GLN A 207 -11.10 39.43 -5.73
C GLN A 207 -11.24 40.19 -4.41
N PHE A 208 -11.53 41.46 -4.49
CA PHE A 208 -11.94 42.24 -3.31
C PHE A 208 -13.34 42.88 -3.50
N VAL A 209 -13.95 43.25 -2.41
CA VAL A 209 -15.21 44.01 -2.37
C VAL A 209 -14.95 45.33 -1.68
N ASP A 210 -15.71 46.37 -2.07
CA ASP A 210 -15.54 47.75 -1.61
C ASP A 210 -16.86 48.29 -1.09
N GLU A 211 -16.91 48.70 0.18
CA GLU A 211 -18.06 49.23 0.83
C GLU A 211 -18.55 50.54 0.19
N THR A 212 -17.65 51.36 -0.32
CA THR A 212 -17.99 52.65 -0.97
C THR A 212 -18.61 52.47 -2.36
N GLN A 213 -18.46 51.29 -2.95
CA GLN A 213 -18.98 50.93 -4.26
C GLN A 213 -19.69 49.56 -4.20
N PRO A 214 -20.76 49.47 -3.40
CA PRO A 214 -21.29 48.18 -2.96
C PRO A 214 -21.91 47.32 -4.06
N GLY A 215 -22.24 47.89 -5.22
CA GLY A 215 -22.73 47.17 -6.39
C GLY A 215 -21.63 46.75 -7.38
N ASN A 216 -20.42 47.26 -7.21
CA ASN A 216 -19.33 47.01 -8.16
C ASN A 216 -18.59 45.71 -7.88
N VAL A 217 -18.06 45.12 -8.96
CA VAL A 217 -17.24 43.92 -8.94
C VAL A 217 -15.77 44.31 -9.23
N PHE A 218 -14.85 43.89 -8.36
CA PHE A 218 -13.41 44.20 -8.47
C PHE A 218 -12.58 42.95 -8.76
N ALA A 219 -12.80 42.36 -9.91
CA ALA A 219 -12.02 41.24 -10.41
C ALA A 219 -10.78 41.75 -11.19
N THR A 220 -9.87 42.38 -10.49
CA THR A 220 -8.71 43.08 -11.07
C THR A 220 -7.39 42.32 -10.86
N SER A 221 -6.28 42.86 -11.40
CA SER A 221 -4.92 42.35 -11.14
C SER A 221 -4.39 42.72 -9.74
N ARG A 222 -5.19 43.41 -8.95
CA ARG A 222 -4.84 43.83 -7.58
C ARG A 222 -5.94 43.45 -6.61
N LEU A 223 -5.54 43.13 -5.38
CA LEU A 223 -6.41 42.84 -4.25
C LEU A 223 -6.15 43.90 -3.18
N THR A 224 -7.18 44.56 -2.71
CA THR A 224 -7.05 45.60 -1.68
C THR A 224 -7.86 45.27 -0.42
N MET A 225 -7.23 45.41 0.74
CA MET A 225 -7.94 45.43 2.03
C MET A 225 -7.76 46.77 2.73
N SER A 226 -8.79 47.24 3.39
CA SER A 226 -8.77 48.49 4.18
C SER A 226 -9.83 48.48 5.26
N THR A 227 -9.64 49.31 6.28
CA THR A 227 -10.66 49.63 7.28
C THR A 227 -11.13 51.06 7.14
N ASN A 228 -10.31 51.95 6.59
CA ASN A 228 -10.62 53.34 6.37
C ASN A 228 -10.28 53.70 4.93
N GLY A 229 -11.09 54.48 4.29
CA GLY A 229 -10.88 54.97 2.94
C GLY A 229 -10.88 56.48 2.88
N PHE A 230 -10.30 56.99 1.80
CA PHE A 230 -10.33 58.40 1.49
C PHE A 230 -11.69 58.74 0.85
N ILE A 231 -12.49 59.52 1.55
CA ILE A 231 -13.82 59.98 1.07
C ILE A 231 -13.73 61.49 0.79
N GLY A 232 -13.01 61.85 -0.30
CA GLY A 232 -12.78 63.26 -0.68
C GLY A 232 -11.48 63.85 -0.12
N PRO A 233 -11.15 65.11 -0.48
CA PRO A 233 -9.80 65.66 -0.27
C PRO A 233 -9.38 65.90 1.17
N THR A 234 -10.26 65.79 2.15
CA THR A 234 -9.98 66.07 3.57
C THR A 234 -10.69 65.18 4.59
N TYR A 235 -11.43 64.17 4.17
CA TYR A 235 -12.22 63.35 5.08
C TYR A 235 -11.89 61.85 4.97
N TYR A 236 -11.57 61.23 6.09
CA TYR A 236 -11.37 59.80 6.23
C TYR A 236 -12.65 59.21 6.84
N GLY A 237 -13.33 58.42 6.06
CA GLY A 237 -14.50 57.66 6.53
C GLY A 237 -14.21 56.17 6.56
N ASN A 238 -15.17 55.42 7.13
CA ASN A 238 -15.09 53.95 7.05
C ASN A 238 -15.16 53.52 5.59
N ASN A 239 -14.22 52.74 5.16
CA ASN A 239 -14.19 52.10 3.84
C ASN A 239 -13.64 50.71 3.98
N HIS A 240 -14.53 49.78 4.25
CA HIS A 240 -14.13 48.40 4.39
C HIS A 240 -13.96 47.75 3.03
N ARG A 241 -12.75 47.26 2.78
CA ARG A 241 -12.41 46.40 1.66
C ARG A 241 -11.96 45.07 2.18
N HIS A 242 -12.61 44.03 1.68
CA HIS A 242 -12.33 42.66 2.06
C HIS A 242 -11.84 41.88 0.84
N ILE A 243 -10.80 41.04 1.02
CA ILE A 243 -10.31 40.12 -0.01
C ILE A 243 -11.02 38.81 0.18
N TYR A 244 -11.50 38.25 -0.91
CA TYR A 244 -11.98 36.88 -1.01
C TYR A 244 -11.08 36.08 -1.91
N MET A 245 -10.76 34.87 -1.47
CA MET A 245 -9.87 33.98 -2.21
C MET A 245 -10.35 32.53 -2.08
N ASN A 246 -10.36 31.82 -3.19
CA ASN A 246 -10.59 30.38 -3.21
C ASN A 246 -9.37 29.66 -3.79
N PHE A 247 -9.09 28.47 -3.26
CA PHE A 247 -8.02 27.60 -3.73
C PHE A 247 -8.44 26.15 -3.55
N GLU A 248 -7.79 25.27 -4.30
CA GLU A 248 -8.08 23.84 -4.27
C GLU A 248 -6.91 23.09 -3.61
N PHE A 249 -7.20 22.32 -2.57
CA PHE A 249 -6.26 21.32 -2.08
C PHE A 249 -6.07 20.22 -3.12
N PRO A 250 -4.85 19.70 -3.29
CA PRO A 250 -4.64 18.52 -4.13
C PRO A 250 -5.55 17.36 -3.72
N PRO A 251 -6.15 16.61 -4.67
CA PRO A 251 -7.15 15.57 -4.37
C PRO A 251 -6.68 14.50 -3.38
N PHE A 252 -5.39 14.12 -3.42
CA PHE A 252 -4.82 13.13 -2.52
C PHE A 252 -4.84 13.57 -1.04
N MET A 253 -4.95 14.87 -0.74
CA MET A 253 -5.04 15.39 0.63
C MET A 253 -6.40 15.10 1.30
N ARG A 254 -7.38 14.58 0.57
CA ARG A 254 -8.63 14.07 1.17
C ARG A 254 -8.38 12.85 2.05
N ASP A 255 -7.34 12.08 1.77
CA ASP A 255 -7.00 10.92 2.58
C ASP A 255 -6.38 11.34 3.91
N SER A 256 -6.87 10.76 5.00
CA SER A 256 -6.40 11.07 6.36
C SER A 256 -4.96 10.61 6.64
N ARG A 257 -4.42 9.71 5.82
CA ARG A 257 -3.02 9.25 5.91
C ARG A 257 -2.02 10.32 5.46
N VAL A 258 -2.47 11.30 4.68
CA VAL A 258 -1.63 12.45 4.28
C VAL A 258 -1.62 13.47 5.40
N ALA A 259 -0.46 13.74 5.98
CA ALA A 259 -0.34 14.77 7.02
C ALA A 259 0.10 16.10 6.42
N LEU A 260 -0.59 17.19 6.77
CA LEU A 260 -0.10 18.56 6.55
C LEU A 260 0.87 18.88 7.69
N LEU A 261 2.17 18.96 7.39
CA LEU A 261 3.23 19.23 8.36
C LEU A 261 3.43 20.71 8.60
N ASP A 262 3.35 21.47 7.51
CA ASP A 262 3.54 22.92 7.50
C ASP A 262 2.83 23.53 6.28
N GLY A 263 2.61 24.83 6.29
CA GLY A 263 2.03 25.51 5.15
C GLY A 263 1.80 26.99 5.39
N SER A 264 1.71 27.72 4.29
CA SER A 264 1.42 29.16 4.31
C SER A 264 0.57 29.56 3.11
N LEU A 265 -0.32 30.53 3.33
CA LEU A 265 -0.86 31.39 2.28
C LEU A 265 -0.11 32.69 2.31
N GLU A 266 0.47 33.07 1.18
CA GLU A 266 1.29 34.25 1.03
C GLU A 266 0.72 35.17 -0.05
N LEU A 267 0.68 36.47 0.28
CA LEU A 267 0.34 37.54 -0.68
C LEU A 267 1.53 38.47 -0.87
N CYS A 268 1.80 38.84 -2.12
CA CYS A 268 2.84 39.80 -2.45
C CYS A 268 2.27 41.23 -2.48
N SER A 269 2.78 42.10 -1.64
CA SER A 269 2.45 43.53 -1.68
C SER A 269 3.01 44.15 -2.97
N ASP A 270 2.24 45.04 -3.61
CA ASP A 270 2.61 45.64 -4.89
C ASP A 270 3.38 46.97 -4.78
N ALA A 271 3.41 47.57 -3.58
CA ALA A 271 4.10 48.82 -3.30
C ALA A 271 4.54 48.91 -1.83
N PRO A 272 5.32 49.91 -1.42
CA PRO A 272 5.62 50.14 -0.01
C PRO A 272 4.34 50.53 0.75
N TYR A 273 4.14 49.91 1.91
CA TYR A 273 2.99 50.10 2.79
C TYR A 273 3.42 50.06 4.26
N GLY A 274 2.66 50.76 5.11
CA GLY A 274 2.76 50.64 6.55
C GLY A 274 2.34 49.27 7.07
N ALA A 275 2.62 49.02 8.34
CA ALA A 275 2.19 47.79 9.00
C ALA A 275 0.68 47.74 9.18
N ILE A 276 0.07 46.56 9.04
CA ILE A 276 -1.36 46.36 9.21
C ILE A 276 -1.61 44.95 9.81
N ASN A 277 -2.60 44.89 10.71
CA ASN A 277 -3.16 43.62 11.18
C ASN A 277 -4.32 43.18 10.28
N CYS A 278 -4.40 41.90 10.02
CA CYS A 278 -5.50 41.29 9.31
C CYS A 278 -6.02 40.05 10.01
N GLU A 279 -7.29 39.75 9.80
CA GLU A 279 -7.95 38.52 10.22
C GLU A 279 -8.37 37.73 9.01
N VAL A 280 -8.32 36.43 9.14
CA VAL A 280 -8.71 35.48 8.11
C VAL A 280 -9.83 34.60 8.61
N PHE A 281 -10.88 34.48 7.82
CA PHE A 281 -12.05 33.66 8.14
C PHE A 281 -12.28 32.64 7.03
N ALA A 282 -12.79 31.46 7.39
CA ALA A 282 -13.36 30.56 6.41
C ALA A 282 -14.64 31.18 5.82
N VAL A 283 -14.92 30.90 4.57
CA VAL A 283 -16.21 31.19 3.94
C VAL A 283 -17.10 29.96 4.04
N SER A 284 -18.34 30.14 4.49
CA SER A 284 -19.28 29.03 4.76
C SER A 284 -20.43 28.91 3.76
N SER A 285 -20.45 29.74 2.73
CA SER A 285 -21.44 29.65 1.64
C SER A 285 -20.77 29.85 0.27
N PRO A 286 -21.35 29.31 -0.80
CA PRO A 286 -20.85 29.52 -2.17
C PRO A 286 -20.81 31.01 -2.53
N TRP A 287 -19.85 31.37 -3.37
CA TRP A 287 -19.79 32.68 -3.96
C TRP A 287 -19.34 32.64 -5.42
N ALA A 288 -19.77 33.60 -6.21
CA ALA A 288 -19.43 33.69 -7.62
C ALA A 288 -18.11 34.44 -7.82
N VAL A 289 -17.44 34.21 -8.92
CA VAL A 289 -16.20 34.89 -9.34
C VAL A 289 -16.40 36.42 -9.50
N TYR A 290 -17.66 36.90 -9.56
CA TYR A 290 -18.03 38.28 -9.65
C TYR A 290 -18.81 38.68 -8.40
N LEU A 291 -18.10 38.89 -7.31
CA LEU A 291 -18.64 39.24 -6.00
C LEU A 291 -18.67 40.76 -5.82
N SER A 292 -19.82 41.33 -5.44
CA SER A 292 -19.97 42.71 -4.98
C SER A 292 -20.07 42.78 -3.47
N TYR A 293 -19.92 43.98 -2.87
CA TYR A 293 -20.00 44.17 -1.42
C TYR A 293 -21.37 43.76 -0.88
N ASN A 294 -22.44 44.01 -1.65
CA ASN A 294 -23.81 43.62 -1.28
C ASN A 294 -24.10 42.12 -1.33
N GLN A 295 -23.21 41.36 -1.97
CA GLN A 295 -23.37 39.89 -2.23
C GLN A 295 -22.34 39.08 -1.50
N GLN A 296 -21.75 39.57 -0.41
CA GLN A 296 -20.75 38.87 0.35
C GLN A 296 -21.25 37.50 0.84
N PRO A 297 -20.46 36.45 0.71
CA PRO A 297 -20.84 35.16 1.25
C PRO A 297 -20.79 35.15 2.76
N VAL A 298 -21.45 34.18 3.36
CA VAL A 298 -21.48 34.04 4.82
C VAL A 298 -20.06 33.80 5.34
N THR A 299 -19.65 34.68 6.28
CA THR A 299 -18.37 34.51 6.99
C THR A 299 -18.49 33.36 7.99
N GLY A 300 -17.59 32.40 7.92
CA GLY A 300 -17.51 31.25 8.81
C GLY A 300 -16.58 31.47 10.00
N VAL A 301 -15.94 30.39 10.44
CA VAL A 301 -15.05 30.43 11.60
C VAL A 301 -13.77 31.21 11.33
N PRO A 302 -13.17 31.85 12.35
CA PRO A 302 -11.86 32.47 12.23
C PRO A 302 -10.79 31.39 12.04
N LEU A 303 -9.87 31.62 11.10
CA LEU A 303 -8.75 30.76 10.79
C LEU A 303 -7.44 31.27 11.38
N GLY A 304 -7.39 32.54 11.73
CA GLY A 304 -6.23 33.17 12.32
C GLY A 304 -6.18 34.69 12.08
N ALA A 305 -5.17 35.30 12.65
CA ALA A 305 -4.82 36.68 12.44
C ALA A 305 -3.33 36.79 12.09
N SER A 306 -2.97 37.77 11.27
CA SER A 306 -1.58 37.99 10.87
C SER A 306 -1.23 39.48 11.01
N TYR A 307 -0.01 39.72 11.49
CA TYR A 307 0.62 41.03 11.46
C TYR A 307 1.45 41.14 10.18
N LEU A 308 1.14 42.07 9.34
CA LEU A 308 1.86 42.36 8.12
C LEU A 308 2.76 43.56 8.36
N PRO A 309 4.08 43.37 8.43
CA PRO A 309 5.01 44.44 8.75
C PRO A 309 5.07 45.51 7.65
N THR A 310 5.63 46.67 7.99
CA THR A 310 5.98 47.71 7.00
C THR A 310 6.86 47.09 5.92
N VAL A 311 6.53 47.36 4.66
CA VAL A 311 7.35 46.98 3.49
C VAL A 311 7.80 48.21 2.75
N VAL A 312 9.05 48.20 2.29
CA VAL A 312 9.67 49.30 1.52
C VAL A 312 9.70 49.00 0.02
N ALA A 313 9.43 47.75 -0.37
CA ALA A 313 9.35 47.27 -1.75
C ALA A 313 8.37 46.10 -1.85
N SER A 314 8.05 45.65 -3.07
CA SER A 314 7.21 44.48 -3.28
C SER A 314 7.81 43.25 -2.58
N GLY A 315 7.02 42.54 -1.82
CA GLY A 315 7.45 41.36 -1.07
C GLY A 315 6.28 40.53 -0.56
N TYR A 316 6.56 39.23 -0.35
CA TYR A 316 5.59 38.29 0.18
C TYR A 316 5.41 38.46 1.69
N ALA A 317 4.17 38.33 2.12
CA ALA A 317 3.79 38.25 3.52
C ALA A 317 2.85 37.08 3.76
N THR A 318 3.08 36.34 4.84
CA THR A 318 2.21 35.23 5.25
C THR A 318 0.92 35.78 5.82
N ILE A 319 -0.19 35.39 5.20
CA ILE A 319 -1.55 35.78 5.61
C ILE A 319 -2.18 34.70 6.47
N LEU A 320 -1.92 33.43 6.17
CA LEU A 320 -2.47 32.29 6.89
C LEU A 320 -1.36 31.25 7.11
N THR A 321 -1.29 30.74 8.33
CA THR A 321 -0.32 29.74 8.75
C THR A 321 -0.88 28.32 8.60
N ALA A 322 -0.03 27.33 8.87
CA ALA A 322 -0.39 25.92 8.88
C ALA A 322 -1.62 25.61 9.73
N ALA A 323 -1.78 26.25 10.88
CA ALA A 323 -2.94 26.02 11.76
C ALA A 323 -4.27 26.35 11.08
N GLY A 324 -4.37 27.50 10.40
CA GLY A 324 -5.56 27.86 9.64
C GLY A 324 -5.77 26.97 8.42
N LEU A 325 -4.69 26.59 7.74
CA LEU A 325 -4.75 25.64 6.61
C LEU A 325 -5.20 24.24 7.05
N GLN A 326 -4.83 23.79 8.25
CA GLN A 326 -5.31 22.52 8.81
C GLN A 326 -6.82 22.54 9.07
N GLN A 327 -7.37 23.65 9.55
CA GLN A 327 -8.83 23.80 9.73
C GLN A 327 -9.58 23.74 8.39
N LEU A 328 -9.06 24.40 7.35
CA LEU A 328 -9.62 24.31 6.00
C LEU A 328 -9.49 22.92 5.41
N LEU A 329 -8.37 22.25 5.66
CA LEU A 329 -8.15 20.86 5.23
C LEU A 329 -9.14 19.91 5.90
N ALA A 330 -9.47 20.11 7.19
CA ALA A 330 -10.49 19.32 7.86
C ALA A 330 -11.87 19.49 7.18
N SER A 331 -12.25 20.72 6.82
CA SER A 331 -13.46 20.98 6.05
C SER A 331 -13.43 20.35 4.65
N TYR A 332 -12.29 20.42 3.97
CA TYR A 332 -12.10 19.79 2.68
C TYR A 332 -12.25 18.27 2.74
N ARG A 333 -11.70 17.62 3.76
CA ARG A 333 -11.84 16.17 3.99
C ARG A 333 -13.28 15.75 4.23
N ALA A 334 -14.02 16.56 5.03
CA ALA A 334 -15.41 16.27 5.36
C ALA A 334 -16.34 16.45 4.15
N ASN A 335 -16.15 17.50 3.36
CA ASN A 335 -17.11 17.94 2.35
C ASN A 335 -16.64 17.72 0.89
N GLY A 336 -15.33 17.54 0.67
CA GLY A 336 -14.72 17.44 -0.65
C GLY A 336 -14.38 18.78 -1.31
N PHE A 337 -14.70 19.87 -0.66
CA PHE A 337 -14.44 21.24 -1.14
C PHE A 337 -14.31 22.20 0.03
N ILE A 338 -13.82 23.41 -0.25
CA ILE A 338 -13.92 24.60 0.59
C ILE A 338 -14.55 25.72 -0.22
N TYR A 339 -15.23 26.65 0.45
CA TYR A 339 -15.74 27.86 -0.21
C TYR A 339 -14.72 28.99 -0.23
N GLY A 340 -13.51 28.76 0.28
CA GLY A 340 -12.42 29.73 0.33
C GLY A 340 -12.33 30.48 1.64
N ILE A 341 -11.69 31.64 1.57
CA ILE A 341 -11.41 32.50 2.72
C ILE A 341 -11.81 33.94 2.46
N LYS A 342 -12.08 34.66 3.55
CA LYS A 342 -12.18 36.10 3.63
C LYS A 342 -11.00 36.67 4.41
N ILE A 343 -10.36 37.69 3.90
CA ILE A 343 -9.29 38.44 4.57
C ILE A 343 -9.78 39.85 4.78
N GLN A 344 -9.75 40.33 6.02
CA GLN A 344 -10.13 41.69 6.36
C GLN A 344 -9.05 42.37 7.22
N ALA A 345 -8.86 43.66 7.03
CA ALA A 345 -8.01 44.44 7.91
C ALA A 345 -8.68 44.67 9.26
N GLN A 346 -7.88 44.62 10.33
CA GLN A 346 -8.31 45.14 11.63
C GLN A 346 -8.10 46.65 11.68
N PRO A 347 -8.88 47.38 12.49
CA PRO A 347 -8.72 48.82 12.69
C PRO A 347 -7.26 49.17 13.04
N SER A 348 -6.65 50.00 12.24
CA SER A 348 -5.25 50.44 12.40
C SER A 348 -5.11 51.86 11.84
N ASN A 349 -3.96 52.49 12.08
CA ASN A 349 -3.59 53.78 11.50
C ASN A 349 -3.25 53.71 10.01
N VAL A 350 -3.18 52.50 9.44
CA VAL A 350 -2.93 52.29 8.03
C VAL A 350 -4.22 52.17 7.26
N ILE A 351 -4.37 52.99 6.23
CA ILE A 351 -5.61 53.16 5.49
C ILE A 351 -5.93 51.95 4.62
N SER A 352 -4.93 51.45 3.90
CA SER A 352 -5.11 50.30 3.00
C SER A 352 -3.82 49.60 2.69
N ARG A 353 -3.89 48.35 2.22
CA ARG A 353 -2.81 47.60 1.66
C ARG A 353 -3.27 46.82 0.43
N THR A 354 -2.45 46.88 -0.61
CA THR A 354 -2.78 46.27 -1.90
C THR A 354 -1.74 45.16 -2.22
N PHE A 355 -2.24 44.06 -2.80
CA PHE A 355 -1.47 42.90 -3.18
C PHE A 355 -1.71 42.56 -4.64
N TYR A 356 -0.80 41.80 -5.24
CA TYR A 356 -1.02 41.20 -6.54
C TYR A 356 -2.08 40.10 -6.45
N SER A 357 -2.93 40.00 -7.48
CA SER A 357 -3.95 38.96 -7.64
C SER A 357 -3.39 37.78 -8.42
N SER A 358 -4.09 36.63 -8.38
CA SER A 358 -3.77 35.47 -9.22
C SER A 358 -3.92 35.75 -10.72
N ARG A 359 -4.66 36.81 -11.08
CA ARG A 359 -4.78 37.33 -12.46
C ARG A 359 -3.52 38.04 -12.95
N TRP A 360 -2.60 38.33 -12.05
CA TRP A 360 -1.31 38.88 -12.39
C TRP A 360 -0.39 37.75 -12.83
N ALA A 361 -0.12 37.65 -14.13
CA ALA A 361 0.75 36.60 -14.70
C ALA A 361 2.24 36.84 -14.36
N SER A 362 2.59 36.87 -13.08
CA SER A 362 3.95 37.11 -12.62
C SER A 362 4.31 36.19 -11.45
N ILE A 363 5.60 36.18 -11.13
CA ILE A 363 6.13 35.51 -9.92
C ILE A 363 5.55 36.09 -8.61
N GLN A 364 4.85 37.20 -8.68
CA GLN A 364 4.26 37.92 -7.54
C GLN A 364 2.80 37.50 -7.23
N ALA A 365 2.23 36.55 -7.98
CA ALA A 365 0.88 36.01 -7.70
C ALA A 365 0.81 35.38 -6.29
N PRO A 366 -0.39 35.35 -5.68
CA PRO A 366 -0.61 34.67 -4.40
C PRO A 366 -0.14 33.20 -4.44
N ARG A 367 0.34 32.70 -3.32
CA ARG A 367 0.86 31.34 -3.20
C ARG A 367 0.29 30.62 -2.00
N VAL A 368 -0.09 29.37 -2.17
CA VAL A 368 -0.43 28.47 -1.06
C VAL A 368 0.55 27.30 -1.08
N HIS A 369 1.52 27.34 -0.18
CA HIS A 369 2.51 26.29 0.00
C HIS A 369 2.01 25.30 1.04
N LEU A 370 2.14 24.02 0.74
CA LEU A 370 1.75 22.92 1.63
C LEU A 370 2.91 21.93 1.70
N ARG A 371 3.52 21.79 2.87
CA ARG A 371 4.47 20.72 3.13
C ARG A 371 3.70 19.54 3.71
N VAL A 372 3.68 18.45 2.98
CA VAL A 372 2.88 17.27 3.30
C VAL A 372 3.76 16.03 3.42
N ARG A 373 3.31 15.09 4.26
CA ARG A 373 3.85 13.72 4.37
C ARG A 373 2.79 12.73 3.93
N PHE A 374 3.16 11.82 3.09
CA PHE A 374 2.33 10.71 2.62
C PHE A 374 3.13 9.44 2.36
#